data_ca2bf3a717b572f5836010198f66562f
#
_entry.id   ca2bf3a717b572f5836010198f66562f
#
_cell.length_a   1.000
_cell.length_b   1.000
_cell.length_c   1.000
_cell.angle_alpha   90.00
_cell.angle_beta   90.00
_cell.angle_gamma   90.00
#
_symmetry.space_group_name_H-M   'P 1'
#
loop_
_entity.id
_entity.type
_entity.pdbx_description
1 polymer ?
#
loop_
_entity_poly.entity_id
_entity_poly.type
_entity_poly.pdbx_seq_one_letter_code
_entity_poly.pdbx_strand_id
1 'polypeptide(L)'
;DGPVEKISLVLSQIALVVMVLVIAVDIATRSLLNFSFEVADEVGGYMLLAVTFLSLAVCQANDGFHRVTFILDLLPPKGRLIARIVFDCATMALVVLLLVQYWNFAASSRQFGAVAPTYLATPLWLPQSAMAAGALGFILALARTIARNVRALRALTGK
;
A
#
# COMPACT_ATOMS: atom_id res chain seq x y z
N ASP A 1 0.65 5.38 16.35
CA ASP A 1 0.81 5.66 14.93
C ASP A 1 2.04 6.52 14.72
N GLY A 2 2.97 6.05 13.90
CA GLY A 2 4.15 6.84 13.55
C GLY A 2 3.80 7.94 12.52
N PRO A 3 4.73 8.89 12.29
CA PRO A 3 4.48 9.96 11.33
C PRO A 3 4.26 9.44 9.89
N VAL A 4 4.88 8.33 9.53
CA VAL A 4 4.73 7.71 8.20
C VAL A 4 3.31 7.20 7.99
N GLU A 5 2.75 6.52 8.98
CA GLU A 5 1.39 5.99 8.92
C GLU A 5 0.34 7.11 8.82
N LYS A 6 0.54 8.22 9.56
CA LYS A 6 -0.36 9.39 9.49
C LYS A 6 -0.32 10.06 8.12
N ILE A 7 0.88 10.24 7.55
CA ILE A 7 1.04 10.81 6.21
C ILE A 7 0.41 9.89 5.17
N SER A 8 0.68 8.59 5.24
CA SER A 8 0.08 7.61 4.31
C SER A 8 -1.45 7.59 4.41
N LEU A 9 -2.02 7.70 5.62
CA LEU A 9 -3.45 7.77 5.83
C LEU A 9 -4.06 9.00 5.15
N VAL A 10 -3.49 10.17 5.40
CA VAL A 10 -4.01 11.42 4.80
C VAL A 10 -3.89 11.39 3.28
N LEU A 11 -2.76 10.93 2.75
CA LEU A 11 -2.56 10.83 1.31
C LEU A 11 -3.53 9.83 0.66
N SER A 12 -3.78 8.67 1.29
CA SER A 12 -4.74 7.69 0.78
C SER A 12 -6.17 8.21 0.81
N GLN A 13 -6.55 8.98 1.85
CA GLN A 13 -7.87 9.62 1.93
C GLN A 13 -8.04 10.70 0.86
N ILE A 14 -7.04 11.54 0.64
CA ILE A 14 -7.06 12.55 -0.43
C ILE A 14 -7.19 11.87 -1.79
N ALA A 15 -6.39 10.83 -2.07
CA ALA A 15 -6.46 10.09 -3.32
C ALA A 15 -7.85 9.46 -3.53
N LEU A 16 -8.46 8.90 -2.49
CA LEU A 16 -9.81 8.35 -2.54
C LEU A 16 -10.85 9.42 -2.88
N VAL A 17 -10.81 10.57 -2.22
CA VAL A 17 -11.74 11.68 -2.48
C VAL A 17 -11.58 12.20 -3.90
N VAL A 18 -10.33 12.40 -4.37
CA VAL A 18 -10.06 12.83 -5.74
C VAL A 18 -10.59 11.80 -6.74
N MET A 19 -10.35 10.50 -6.51
CA MET A 19 -10.86 9.43 -7.36
C MET A 19 -12.39 9.49 -7.49
N VAL A 20 -13.09 9.59 -6.34
CA VAL A 20 -14.56 9.65 -6.33
C VAL A 20 -15.07 10.89 -7.07
N LEU A 21 -14.44 12.05 -6.86
CA LEU A 21 -14.83 13.29 -7.56
C LEU A 21 -14.63 13.20 -9.06
N VAL A 22 -13.48 12.69 -9.51
CA VAL A 22 -13.19 12.53 -10.95
C VAL A 22 -14.21 11.61 -11.62
N ILE A 23 -14.49 10.45 -11.01
CA ILE A 23 -15.47 9.49 -11.54
C ILE A 23 -16.88 10.08 -11.51
N ALA A 24 -17.26 10.81 -10.44
CA ALA A 24 -18.58 11.43 -10.35
C ALA A 24 -18.78 12.51 -11.42
N VAL A 25 -17.75 13.32 -11.69
CA VAL A 25 -17.78 14.32 -12.77
C VAL A 25 -17.90 13.65 -14.13
N ASP A 26 -17.14 12.59 -14.41
CA ASP A 26 -17.23 11.85 -15.67
C ASP A 26 -18.63 11.27 -15.88
N ILE A 27 -19.21 10.64 -14.86
CA ILE A 27 -20.58 10.10 -14.92
C ILE A 27 -21.59 11.21 -15.19
N ALA A 28 -21.47 12.35 -14.50
CA ALA A 28 -22.38 13.49 -14.67
C ALA A 28 -22.28 14.06 -16.10
N THR A 29 -21.07 14.28 -16.62
CA THR A 29 -20.86 14.81 -17.97
C THR A 29 -21.31 13.83 -19.05
N ARG A 30 -21.09 12.54 -18.85
CA ARG A 30 -21.56 11.47 -19.75
C ARG A 30 -23.09 11.42 -19.80
N SER A 31 -23.74 11.56 -18.63
CA SER A 31 -25.21 11.49 -18.54
C SER A 31 -25.91 12.76 -19.06
N LEU A 32 -25.35 13.95 -18.79
CA LEU A 32 -26.01 15.22 -19.11
C LEU A 32 -25.61 15.80 -20.46
N LEU A 33 -24.35 15.57 -20.87
CA LEU A 33 -23.77 16.19 -22.07
C LEU A 33 -23.43 15.18 -23.16
N ASN A 34 -23.65 13.87 -22.94
CA ASN A 34 -23.23 12.78 -23.83
C ASN A 34 -21.73 12.84 -24.18
N PHE A 35 -20.91 13.41 -23.27
CA PHE A 35 -19.49 13.56 -23.42
C PHE A 35 -18.78 12.81 -22.29
N SER A 36 -17.83 11.94 -22.64
CA SER A 36 -17.01 11.21 -21.68
C SER A 36 -15.60 11.78 -21.64
N PHE A 37 -15.09 11.99 -20.45
CA PHE A 37 -13.68 12.28 -20.27
C PHE A 37 -12.91 10.95 -20.28
N GLU A 38 -12.26 10.61 -21.39
CA GLU A 38 -11.38 9.41 -21.49
C GLU A 38 -10.24 9.43 -20.45
N VAL A 39 -10.00 10.61 -19.88
CA VAL A 39 -9.04 10.87 -18.80
C VAL A 39 -9.45 10.26 -17.45
N ALA A 40 -10.77 10.11 -17.22
CA ALA A 40 -11.29 9.66 -15.91
C ALA A 40 -10.85 8.24 -15.58
N ASP A 41 -10.80 7.34 -16.55
CA ASP A 41 -10.39 5.96 -16.37
C ASP A 41 -8.89 5.87 -15.99
N GLU A 42 -8.06 6.67 -16.64
CA GLU A 42 -6.62 6.70 -16.37
C GLU A 42 -6.32 7.28 -14.99
N VAL A 43 -6.87 8.45 -14.66
CA VAL A 43 -6.68 9.11 -13.36
C VAL A 43 -7.29 8.25 -12.25
N GLY A 44 -8.48 7.69 -12.47
CA GLY A 44 -9.13 6.77 -11.52
C GLY A 44 -8.26 5.56 -11.19
N GLY A 45 -7.65 4.95 -12.20
CA GLY A 45 -6.71 3.83 -12.03
C GLY A 45 -5.47 4.22 -11.21
N TYR A 46 -4.89 5.39 -11.47
CA TYR A 46 -3.72 5.86 -10.69
C TYR A 46 -4.08 6.22 -9.25
N MET A 47 -5.24 6.81 -9.01
CA MET A 47 -5.72 7.08 -7.67
C MET A 47 -6.02 5.79 -6.90
N LEU A 48 -6.64 4.80 -7.54
CA LEU A 48 -6.87 3.48 -6.94
C LEU A 48 -5.55 2.80 -6.55
N LEU A 49 -4.54 2.87 -7.41
CA LEU A 49 -3.21 2.37 -7.12
C LEU A 49 -2.60 3.10 -5.92
N ALA A 50 -2.66 4.42 -5.88
CA ALA A 50 -2.16 5.21 -4.76
C ALA A 50 -2.88 4.87 -3.45
N VAL A 51 -4.21 4.80 -3.45
CA VAL A 51 -5.00 4.39 -2.27
C VAL A 51 -4.57 3.02 -1.78
N THR A 52 -4.46 2.04 -2.68
CA THR A 52 -4.09 0.66 -2.33
C THR A 52 -2.72 0.60 -1.66
N PHE A 53 -1.70 1.17 -2.29
CA PHE A 53 -0.33 1.04 -1.80
C PHE A 53 -0.05 1.92 -0.57
N LEU A 54 -0.63 3.12 -0.48
CA LEU A 54 -0.46 3.98 0.68
C LEU A 54 -1.20 3.46 1.92
N SER A 55 -2.36 2.81 1.73
CA SER A 55 -3.13 2.24 2.85
C SER A 55 -2.49 1.00 3.47
N LEU A 56 -1.60 0.28 2.75
CA LEU A 56 -0.90 -0.91 3.29
C LEU A 56 -0.14 -0.61 4.58
N ALA A 57 0.59 0.51 4.62
CA ALA A 57 1.35 0.92 5.81
C ALA A 57 0.43 1.21 7.01
N VAL A 58 -0.70 1.85 6.76
CA VAL A 58 -1.72 2.17 7.77
C VAL A 58 -2.39 0.90 8.29
N CYS A 59 -2.75 0.00 7.37
CA CYS A 59 -3.39 -1.27 7.69
C CYS A 59 -2.49 -2.14 8.57
N GLN A 60 -1.19 -2.19 8.27
CA GLN A 60 -0.22 -2.93 9.09
C GLN A 60 -0.04 -2.31 10.48
N ALA A 61 0.04 -0.98 10.57
CA ALA A 61 0.24 -0.29 11.84
C ALA A 61 -0.91 -0.48 12.81
N ASN A 62 -2.14 -0.59 12.30
CA ASN A 62 -3.36 -0.76 13.08
C ASN A 62 -3.76 -2.24 13.27
N ASP A 63 -2.86 -3.20 13.00
CA ASP A 63 -3.17 -4.63 13.01
C ASP A 63 -4.42 -4.98 12.15
N GLY A 64 -4.69 -4.15 11.12
CA GLY A 64 -5.88 -4.22 10.27
C GLY A 64 -5.89 -5.40 9.29
N PHE A 65 -4.77 -6.08 9.11
CA PHE A 65 -4.77 -7.34 8.38
C PHE A 65 -5.46 -8.41 9.22
N HIS A 66 -6.53 -8.98 8.68
CA HIS A 66 -7.22 -10.11 9.27
C HIS A 66 -6.27 -11.31 9.31
N ARG A 67 -5.46 -11.38 10.37
CA ARG A 67 -4.65 -12.57 10.67
C ARG A 67 -5.64 -13.67 11.07
N VAL A 68 -5.30 -14.91 10.77
CA VAL A 68 -6.10 -16.04 11.21
C VAL A 68 -5.97 -16.14 12.74
N THR A 69 -6.67 -15.23 13.43
CA THR A 69 -6.63 -15.09 14.90
C THR A 69 -7.09 -16.35 15.57
N PHE A 70 -8.03 -17.08 14.96
CA PHE A 70 -8.56 -18.34 15.49
C PHE A 70 -7.46 -19.37 15.76
N ILE A 71 -6.49 -19.54 14.83
CA ILE A 71 -5.37 -20.47 15.03
C ILE A 71 -4.36 -19.90 16.04
N LEU A 72 -4.12 -18.58 15.98
CA LEU A 72 -3.19 -17.91 16.90
C LEU A 72 -3.71 -17.89 18.34
N ASP A 73 -5.04 -17.87 18.54
CA ASP A 73 -5.65 -17.83 19.85
C ASP A 73 -5.59 -19.19 20.58
N LEU A 74 -5.37 -20.27 19.84
CA LEU A 74 -5.10 -21.61 20.41
C LEU A 74 -3.66 -21.75 20.96
N LEU A 75 -2.74 -20.86 20.59
CA LEU A 75 -1.36 -20.93 21.06
C LEU A 75 -1.17 -20.21 22.40
N PRO A 76 -0.25 -20.70 23.23
CA PRO A 76 0.17 -19.99 24.44
C PRO A 76 0.73 -18.60 24.08
N PRO A 77 0.74 -17.61 25.00
CA PRO A 77 1.13 -16.23 24.71
C PRO A 77 2.49 -16.08 24.04
N LYS A 78 3.49 -16.91 24.44
CA LYS A 78 4.82 -16.95 23.81
C LYS A 78 4.75 -17.49 22.37
N GLY A 79 4.02 -18.58 22.15
CA GLY A 79 3.83 -19.18 20.81
C GLY A 79 3.14 -18.23 19.84
N ARG A 80 2.13 -17.49 20.31
CA ARG A 80 1.44 -16.47 19.54
C ARG A 80 2.36 -15.35 19.05
N LEU A 81 3.25 -14.85 19.94
CA LEU A 81 4.22 -13.82 19.56
C LEU A 81 5.26 -14.34 18.56
N ILE A 82 5.75 -15.55 18.74
CA ILE A 82 6.69 -16.18 17.80
C ILE A 82 6.06 -16.34 16.43
N ALA A 83 4.84 -16.88 16.37
CA ALA A 83 4.13 -17.03 15.11
C ALA A 83 3.91 -15.69 14.40
N ARG A 84 3.53 -14.63 15.14
CA ARG A 84 3.42 -13.28 14.58
C ARG A 84 4.73 -12.78 13.99
N ILE A 85 5.85 -12.95 14.68
CA ILE A 85 7.17 -12.53 14.19
C ILE A 85 7.53 -13.30 12.93
N VAL A 86 7.29 -14.61 12.87
CA VAL A 86 7.58 -15.44 11.69
C VAL A 86 6.77 -14.97 10.48
N PHE A 87 5.47 -14.74 10.65
CA PHE A 87 4.62 -14.23 9.57
C PHE A 87 5.03 -12.83 9.12
N ASP A 88 5.33 -11.92 10.06
CA ASP A 88 5.79 -10.57 9.73
C ASP A 88 7.14 -10.59 8.99
N CYS A 89 8.06 -11.50 9.35
CA CYS A 89 9.33 -11.68 8.64
C CYS A 89 9.13 -12.27 7.24
N ALA A 90 8.25 -13.26 7.08
CA ALA A 90 7.92 -13.82 5.77
C ALA A 90 7.29 -12.75 4.85
N THR A 91 6.35 -11.96 5.38
CA THR A 91 5.76 -10.83 4.67
C THR A 91 6.81 -9.78 4.30
N MET A 92 7.73 -9.46 5.22
CA MET A 92 8.84 -8.54 4.97
C MET A 92 9.70 -9.00 3.80
N ALA A 93 10.10 -10.27 3.77
CA ALA A 93 10.91 -10.84 2.69
C ALA A 93 10.19 -10.70 1.33
N LEU A 94 8.90 -11.04 1.28
CA LEU A 94 8.08 -10.92 0.07
C LEU A 94 7.97 -9.47 -0.40
N VAL A 95 7.70 -8.53 0.51
CA VAL A 95 7.53 -7.11 0.14
C VAL A 95 8.86 -6.50 -0.31
N VAL A 96 10.00 -6.91 0.26
CA VAL A 96 11.33 -6.49 -0.22
C VAL A 96 11.57 -6.97 -1.65
N LEU A 97 11.23 -8.22 -1.98
CA LEU A 97 11.32 -8.72 -3.35
C LEU A 97 10.42 -7.91 -4.29
N LEU A 98 9.18 -7.61 -3.89
CA LEU A 98 8.27 -6.79 -4.67
C LEU A 98 8.80 -5.36 -4.86
N LEU A 99 9.38 -4.76 -3.82
CA LEU A 99 9.98 -3.42 -3.91
C LEU A 99 11.08 -3.36 -4.96
N VAL A 100 11.98 -4.36 -4.99
CA VAL A 100 13.03 -4.45 -6.01
C VAL A 100 12.43 -4.52 -7.42
N GLN A 101 11.36 -5.32 -7.59
CA GLN A 101 10.68 -5.43 -8.88
C GLN A 101 9.96 -4.13 -9.28
N TYR A 102 9.28 -3.46 -8.36
CA TYR A 102 8.63 -2.18 -8.63
C TYR A 102 9.65 -1.10 -9.00
N TRP A 103 10.80 -1.09 -8.32
CA TRP A 103 11.89 -0.18 -8.65
C TRP A 103 12.43 -0.42 -10.05
N ASN A 104 12.75 -1.68 -10.39
CA ASN A 104 13.24 -2.06 -11.71
C ASN A 104 12.21 -1.73 -12.80
N PHE A 105 10.92 -1.96 -12.51
CA PHE A 105 9.85 -1.66 -13.44
C PHE A 105 9.71 -0.15 -13.70
N ALA A 106 9.74 0.67 -12.66
CA ALA A 106 9.72 2.12 -12.80
C ALA A 106 10.96 2.66 -13.53
N ALA A 107 12.15 2.14 -13.20
CA ALA A 107 13.40 2.51 -13.85
C ALA A 107 13.39 2.15 -15.34
N SER A 108 12.93 0.95 -15.69
CA SER A 108 12.78 0.48 -17.08
C SER A 108 11.79 1.35 -17.85
N SER A 109 10.60 1.62 -17.27
CA SER A 109 9.60 2.48 -17.92
C SER A 109 10.13 3.90 -18.17
N ARG A 110 10.95 4.42 -17.25
CA ARG A 110 11.61 5.72 -17.43
C ARG A 110 12.67 5.67 -18.53
N GLN A 111 13.47 4.62 -18.57
CA GLN A 111 14.54 4.45 -19.55
C GLN A 111 14.00 4.32 -20.99
N PHE A 112 12.90 3.57 -21.16
CA PHE A 112 12.28 3.37 -22.46
C PHE A 112 11.28 4.46 -22.83
N GLY A 113 11.05 5.47 -21.98
CA GLY A 113 10.09 6.53 -22.23
C GLY A 113 8.65 5.99 -22.36
N ALA A 114 8.32 4.88 -21.65
CA ALA A 114 7.04 4.25 -21.74
C ALA A 114 5.92 5.17 -21.25
N VAL A 115 4.89 5.35 -22.07
CA VAL A 115 3.70 6.15 -21.77
C VAL A 115 2.46 5.29 -21.82
N ALA A 116 1.40 5.70 -21.12
CA ALA A 116 0.13 5.02 -21.17
C ALA A 116 -0.48 5.11 -22.60
N PRO A 117 -1.09 4.03 -23.11
CA PRO A 117 -1.76 4.04 -24.42
C PRO A 117 -3.14 4.71 -24.33
N THR A 118 -3.24 5.84 -23.65
CA THR A 118 -4.44 6.61 -23.36
C THR A 118 -4.27 8.05 -23.84
N TYR A 119 -5.35 8.83 -23.81
CA TYR A 119 -5.35 10.20 -24.32
C TYR A 119 -4.34 11.12 -23.62
N LEU A 120 -4.10 10.94 -22.30
CA LEU A 120 -3.13 11.72 -21.54
C LEU A 120 -1.68 11.32 -21.83
N ALA A 121 -1.44 10.11 -22.35
CA ALA A 121 -0.10 9.56 -22.56
C ALA A 121 0.82 9.75 -21.34
N THR A 122 0.28 9.55 -20.12
CA THR A 122 1.03 9.77 -18.87
C THR A 122 2.25 8.87 -18.81
N PRO A 123 3.42 9.39 -18.40
CA PRO A 123 4.61 8.57 -18.23
C PRO A 123 4.38 7.49 -17.16
N LEU A 124 4.49 6.22 -17.53
CA LEU A 124 4.16 5.07 -16.67
C LEU A 124 5.05 4.96 -15.42
N TRP A 125 6.24 5.56 -15.44
CA TRP A 125 7.12 5.55 -14.26
C TRP A 125 6.51 6.29 -13.05
N LEU A 126 5.58 7.25 -13.27
CA LEU A 126 4.94 8.01 -12.20
C LEU A 126 4.07 7.11 -11.29
N PRO A 127 3.02 6.40 -11.81
CA PRO A 127 2.23 5.49 -10.98
C PRO A 127 3.06 4.32 -10.44
N GLN A 128 4.04 3.84 -11.20
CA GLN A 128 4.93 2.77 -10.75
C GLN A 128 5.83 3.20 -9.58
N SER A 129 6.28 4.46 -9.55
CA SER A 129 7.03 5.00 -8.41
C SER A 129 6.17 5.11 -7.15
N ALA A 130 4.87 5.37 -7.29
CA ALA A 130 3.94 5.35 -6.16
C ALA A 130 3.80 3.95 -5.54
N MET A 131 3.85 2.88 -6.35
CA MET A 131 3.89 1.49 -5.84
C MET A 131 5.15 1.24 -5.00
N ALA A 132 6.31 1.67 -5.50
CA ALA A 132 7.57 1.53 -4.76
C ALA A 132 7.55 2.34 -3.46
N ALA A 133 7.02 3.56 -3.46
CA ALA A 133 6.90 4.39 -2.27
C ALA A 133 5.96 3.78 -1.22
N GLY A 134 4.82 3.24 -1.65
CA GLY A 134 3.89 2.52 -0.77
C GLY A 134 4.50 1.25 -0.17
N ALA A 135 5.23 0.47 -0.97
CA ALA A 135 5.95 -0.72 -0.49
C ALA A 135 7.02 -0.35 0.55
N LEU A 136 7.76 0.75 0.36
CA LEU A 136 8.70 1.28 1.36
C LEU A 136 7.99 1.65 2.66
N GLY A 137 6.86 2.35 2.58
CA GLY A 137 6.04 2.69 3.76
C GLY A 137 5.59 1.44 4.51
N PHE A 138 5.18 0.41 3.79
CA PHE A 138 4.77 -0.88 4.37
C PHE A 138 5.93 -1.61 5.04
N ILE A 139 7.12 -1.65 4.42
CA ILE A 139 8.34 -2.21 5.02
C ILE A 139 8.67 -1.51 6.34
N LEU A 140 8.59 -0.17 6.40
CA LEU A 140 8.84 0.58 7.63
C LEU A 140 7.81 0.26 8.73
N ALA A 141 6.54 0.10 8.37
CA ALA A 141 5.49 -0.30 9.31
C ALA A 141 5.72 -1.72 9.83
N LEU A 142 6.08 -2.68 8.96
CA LEU A 142 6.44 -4.06 9.33
C LEU A 142 7.66 -4.09 10.27
N ALA A 143 8.71 -3.36 9.95
CA ALA A 143 9.92 -3.31 10.78
C ALA A 143 9.62 -2.82 12.21
N ARG A 144 8.76 -1.79 12.34
CA ARG A 144 8.29 -1.31 13.65
C ARG A 144 7.47 -2.35 14.40
N THR A 145 6.57 -3.05 13.71
CA THR A 145 5.74 -4.11 14.29
C THR A 145 6.59 -5.28 14.76
N ILE A 146 7.55 -5.73 13.95
CA ILE A 146 8.50 -6.80 14.33
C ILE A 146 9.30 -6.37 15.56
N ALA A 147 9.86 -5.16 15.58
CA ALA A 147 10.63 -4.65 16.71
C ALA A 147 9.79 -4.60 17.99
N ARG A 148 8.52 -4.18 17.90
CA ARG A 148 7.58 -4.18 19.04
C ARG A 148 7.32 -5.60 19.55
N ASN A 149 7.05 -6.54 18.67
CA ASN A 149 6.76 -7.94 19.01
C ASN A 149 7.99 -8.64 19.62
N VAL A 150 9.19 -8.38 19.10
CA VAL A 150 10.46 -8.91 19.66
C VAL A 150 10.72 -8.37 21.06
N ARG A 151 10.48 -7.07 21.30
CA ARG A 151 10.62 -6.48 22.65
C ARG A 151 9.63 -7.12 23.64
N ALA A 152 8.38 -7.32 23.22
CA ALA A 152 7.37 -8.00 24.03
C ALA A 152 7.77 -9.46 24.35
N LEU A 153 8.32 -10.18 23.39
CA LEU A 153 8.79 -11.56 23.59
C LEU A 153 9.95 -11.62 24.60
N ARG A 154 10.92 -10.71 24.48
CA ARG A 154 12.05 -10.62 25.44
C ARG A 154 11.56 -10.34 26.85
N ALA A 155 10.56 -9.48 27.03
CA ALA A 155 9.98 -9.17 28.34
C ALA A 155 9.29 -10.38 28.99
N LEU A 156 8.75 -11.32 28.19
CA LEU A 156 8.15 -12.56 28.65
C LEU A 156 9.18 -13.67 28.95
N THR A 157 10.38 -13.57 28.40
CA THR A 157 11.43 -14.59 28.54
C THR A 157 12.44 -14.22 29.63
N GLY A 158 12.53 -12.94 29.97
CA GLY A 158 13.43 -12.42 31.03
C GLY A 158 12.83 -12.43 32.45
N LYS A 159 11.65 -13.02 32.62
CA LYS A 159 11.07 -13.39 33.92
C LYS A 159 11.12 -14.91 34.12
#